data_d0899d20ca9688b733c76fbb2e31d3de
#
_entry.id   d0899d20ca9688b733c76fbb2e31d3de
#
_cell.length_a   1.000
_cell.length_b   1.000
_cell.length_c   1.000
_cell.angle_alpha   90.00
_cell.angle_beta   90.00
_cell.angle_gamma   90.00
#
_symmetry.space_group_name_H-M   'P 1'
#
loop_
_entity.id
_entity.type
_entity.pdbx_description
1 polymer ?
#
loop_
_entity_poly.entity_id
_entity_poly.type
_entity_poly.pdbx_seq_one_letter_code
_entity_poly.pdbx_strand_id
1 'polypeptide(L)'
;MFSRSPQSLLPLLALLLFAACEAIPAPDTARSIAPGDWPHYARDLAASKYSPLEQIHSGNVDDLEIVWNWESADYDLPARFPGTSVNNNYQTTPIKIGERLYTSTNMGQAAALDPATGQEVWLYDPYAAGLRATPGGRANRGVAYWADGEDERVFLGSGQYLVALDASTGEPIPGFGSDGAVDLADDPDPRV
;
A
#
# COMPACT_ATOMS: atom_id res chain seq x y z
N MET A 1 72.33 34.93 -41.76
CA MET A 1 72.28 33.49 -41.50
C MET A 1 71.25 33.33 -40.37
N PHE A 2 70.00 33.22 -40.72
CA PHE A 2 68.89 33.17 -39.78
C PHE A 2 68.34 31.70 -39.69
N SER A 3 68.56 31.10 -38.50
CA SER A 3 68.01 29.79 -38.19
C SER A 3 66.55 29.92 -37.70
N ARG A 4 65.62 29.29 -38.41
CA ARG A 4 64.22 29.16 -37.97
C ARG A 4 64.02 27.80 -37.27
N SER A 5 63.63 27.80 -36.02
CA SER A 5 63.25 26.66 -35.27
C SER A 5 61.77 26.30 -35.62
N PRO A 6 61.39 25.01 -35.70
CA PRO A 6 60.02 24.60 -35.99
C PRO A 6 59.19 24.63 -34.70
N GLN A 7 58.03 25.29 -34.78
CA GLN A 7 57.07 25.27 -33.75
C GLN A 7 56.22 23.92 -33.86
N SER A 8 56.32 23.11 -32.85
CA SER A 8 55.48 21.91 -32.71
C SER A 8 54.09 22.30 -32.24
N LEU A 9 53.13 22.11 -33.13
CA LEU A 9 51.67 22.15 -32.81
C LEU A 9 51.29 20.86 -32.10
N LEU A 10 51.00 20.93 -30.80
CA LEU A 10 50.25 19.86 -30.10
C LEU A 10 48.76 20.01 -30.39
N PRO A 11 48.07 18.96 -30.85
CA PRO A 11 46.61 19.01 -30.90
C PRO A 11 46.05 18.82 -29.50
N LEU A 12 45.28 19.79 -29.06
CA LEU A 12 44.48 19.73 -27.84
C LEU A 12 43.29 18.79 -28.07
N LEU A 13 43.40 17.55 -27.59
CA LEU A 13 42.33 16.56 -27.64
C LEU A 13 41.35 16.91 -26.52
N ALA A 14 40.28 17.63 -26.86
CA ALA A 14 39.18 17.91 -25.94
C ALA A 14 38.34 16.63 -25.77
N LEU A 15 38.52 15.95 -24.65
CA LEU A 15 37.72 14.79 -24.24
C LEU A 15 36.37 15.31 -23.76
N LEU A 16 35.36 15.29 -24.62
CA LEU A 16 33.94 15.53 -24.25
C LEU A 16 33.44 14.33 -23.45
N LEU A 17 33.46 14.43 -22.15
CA LEU A 17 32.73 13.56 -21.24
C LEU A 17 31.23 13.86 -21.37
N PHE A 18 30.53 13.12 -22.23
CA PHE A 18 29.08 13.03 -22.16
C PHE A 18 28.73 12.24 -20.90
N ALA A 19 28.36 12.95 -19.84
CA ALA A 19 27.64 12.36 -18.73
C ALA A 19 26.28 11.87 -19.30
N ALA A 20 26.17 10.57 -19.56
CA ALA A 20 24.89 9.93 -19.80
C ALA A 20 24.07 10.09 -18.51
N CYS A 21 23.18 11.06 -18.51
CA CYS A 21 22.11 11.12 -17.54
C CYS A 21 21.21 9.93 -17.90
N GLU A 22 21.37 8.79 -17.22
CA GLU A 22 20.39 7.72 -17.31
C GLU A 22 19.07 8.31 -16.88
N ALA A 23 18.15 8.44 -17.85
CA ALA A 23 16.80 8.87 -17.56
C ALA A 23 16.21 7.84 -16.59
N ILE A 24 15.86 8.28 -15.39
CA ILE A 24 15.04 7.50 -14.47
C ILE A 24 13.83 7.04 -15.29
N PRO A 25 13.57 5.72 -15.44
CA PRO A 25 12.41 5.27 -16.18
C PRO A 25 11.19 6.00 -15.59
N ALA A 26 10.41 6.61 -16.48
CA ALA A 26 9.16 7.24 -16.06
C ALA A 26 8.38 6.20 -15.25
N PRO A 27 7.78 6.58 -14.10
CA PRO A 27 6.96 5.67 -13.34
C PRO A 27 5.94 5.06 -14.30
N ASP A 28 5.84 3.74 -14.24
CA ASP A 28 5.02 2.91 -15.11
C ASP A 28 3.70 3.62 -15.39
N THR A 29 3.41 3.78 -16.67
CA THR A 29 2.25 4.57 -17.15
C THR A 29 1.04 4.13 -16.35
N ALA A 30 0.48 5.05 -15.57
CA ALA A 30 -0.62 4.84 -14.64
C ALA A 30 -1.60 3.80 -15.22
N ARG A 31 -1.58 2.58 -14.68
CA ARG A 31 -2.54 1.53 -15.03
C ARG A 31 -3.91 2.17 -14.99
N SER A 32 -4.64 2.17 -16.08
CA SER A 32 -5.92 2.83 -16.14
C SER A 32 -6.82 2.21 -15.07
N ILE A 33 -7.23 3.03 -14.09
CA ILE A 33 -8.11 2.56 -13.02
C ILE A 33 -9.45 2.21 -13.61
N ALA A 34 -9.91 0.98 -13.43
CA ALA A 34 -11.22 0.54 -13.89
C ALA A 34 -12.33 1.42 -13.26
N PRO A 35 -13.44 1.68 -13.95
CA PRO A 35 -14.47 2.60 -13.46
C PRO A 35 -14.97 2.33 -12.04
N GLY A 36 -15.07 1.06 -11.66
CA GLY A 36 -15.51 0.63 -10.33
C GLY A 36 -14.40 0.49 -9.29
N ASP A 37 -13.15 0.71 -9.64
CA ASP A 37 -12.02 0.53 -8.74
C ASP A 37 -11.66 1.82 -7.99
N TRP A 38 -11.12 1.62 -6.79
CA TRP A 38 -10.64 2.67 -5.89
C TRP A 38 -9.33 2.21 -5.23
N PRO A 39 -8.20 2.10 -6.01
CA PRO A 39 -6.98 1.43 -5.55
C PRO A 39 -6.13 2.22 -4.56
N HIS A 40 -6.45 3.49 -4.31
CA HIS A 40 -5.72 4.35 -3.39
C HIS A 40 -6.68 5.11 -2.47
N TYR A 41 -6.18 5.64 -1.35
CA TYR A 41 -6.94 6.45 -0.40
C TYR A 41 -7.85 7.51 -1.08
N ALA A 42 -7.34 8.16 -2.10
CA ALA A 42 -8.06 9.21 -2.84
C ALA A 42 -8.33 8.81 -4.30
N ARG A 43 -8.51 7.53 -4.58
CA ARG A 43 -8.73 6.85 -5.84
C ARG A 43 -7.46 6.72 -6.68
N ASP A 44 -6.72 7.79 -6.92
CA ASP A 44 -5.52 7.83 -7.75
C ASP A 44 -4.39 8.62 -7.06
N LEU A 45 -3.19 8.57 -7.64
CA LEU A 45 -2.02 9.28 -7.14
C LEU A 45 -2.14 10.81 -7.26
N ALA A 46 -3.04 11.31 -8.11
CA ALA A 46 -3.36 12.73 -8.22
C ALA A 46 -4.39 13.18 -7.15
N ALA A 47 -4.88 12.24 -6.33
CA ALA A 47 -5.89 12.48 -5.30
C ALA A 47 -7.19 13.11 -5.87
N SER A 48 -7.64 12.64 -7.02
CA SER A 48 -8.80 13.19 -7.72
C SER A 48 -10.11 13.06 -6.95
N LYS A 49 -10.24 12.02 -6.13
CA LYS A 49 -11.45 11.65 -5.37
C LYS A 49 -12.70 11.56 -6.24
N TYR A 50 -12.51 11.24 -7.52
CA TYR A 50 -13.57 11.20 -8.52
C TYR A 50 -13.86 9.77 -8.95
N SER A 51 -15.13 9.39 -8.97
CA SER A 51 -15.63 8.16 -9.59
C SER A 51 -16.45 8.50 -10.83
N PRO A 52 -16.23 7.82 -11.97
CA PRO A 52 -17.05 8.01 -13.16
C PRO A 52 -18.39 7.25 -13.10
N LEU A 53 -18.70 6.61 -11.99
CA LEU A 53 -19.94 5.86 -11.79
C LEU A 53 -21.10 6.83 -11.63
N GLU A 54 -22.22 6.55 -12.31
CA GLU A 54 -23.41 7.40 -12.35
C GLU A 54 -24.69 6.70 -11.82
N GLN A 55 -24.53 5.50 -11.20
CA GLN A 55 -25.67 4.73 -10.70
C GLN A 55 -26.39 5.44 -9.53
N ILE A 56 -25.65 6.26 -8.76
CA ILE A 56 -26.22 7.04 -7.66
C ILE A 56 -26.26 8.51 -8.12
N HIS A 57 -27.43 9.10 -8.04
CA HIS A 57 -27.68 10.48 -8.45
C HIS A 57 -28.79 11.12 -7.58
N SER A 58 -29.04 12.40 -7.73
CA SER A 58 -30.01 13.14 -6.91
C SER A 58 -31.47 12.62 -6.99
N GLY A 59 -31.78 11.79 -8.00
CA GLY A 59 -33.10 11.22 -8.18
C GLY A 59 -33.32 9.87 -7.49
N ASN A 60 -32.26 9.23 -6.98
CA ASN A 60 -32.35 7.91 -6.32
C ASN A 60 -31.50 7.80 -5.03
N VAL A 61 -30.86 8.87 -4.59
CA VAL A 61 -30.02 8.84 -3.38
C VAL A 61 -30.84 8.54 -2.12
N ASP A 62 -32.10 8.90 -2.09
CA ASP A 62 -33.02 8.62 -0.97
C ASP A 62 -33.50 7.16 -0.94
N ASP A 63 -33.29 6.39 -2.02
CA ASP A 63 -33.65 4.98 -2.11
C ASP A 63 -32.51 4.04 -1.70
N LEU A 64 -31.37 4.58 -1.21
CA LEU A 64 -30.24 3.78 -0.79
C LEU A 64 -30.55 3.00 0.47
N GLU A 65 -30.24 1.71 0.44
CA GLU A 65 -30.38 0.80 1.57
C GLU A 65 -29.04 0.19 1.95
N ILE A 66 -28.85 -0.12 3.23
CA ILE A 66 -27.69 -0.89 3.72
C ILE A 66 -27.90 -2.35 3.32
N VAL A 67 -27.09 -2.85 2.38
CA VAL A 67 -27.21 -4.23 1.89
C VAL A 67 -26.42 -5.22 2.72
N TRP A 68 -25.35 -4.79 3.40
CA TRP A 68 -24.58 -5.60 4.34
C TRP A 68 -23.80 -4.73 5.33
N ASN A 69 -23.38 -5.35 6.43
CA ASN A 69 -22.45 -4.79 7.40
C ASN A 69 -21.35 -5.83 7.65
N TRP A 70 -20.11 -5.38 7.78
CA TRP A 70 -19.02 -6.20 8.25
C TRP A 70 -18.62 -5.76 9.66
N GLU A 71 -18.55 -6.73 10.58
CA GLU A 71 -18.09 -6.48 11.94
C GLU A 71 -16.58 -6.64 12.01
N SER A 72 -15.89 -5.67 12.57
CA SER A 72 -14.42 -5.69 12.67
C SER A 72 -13.95 -6.85 13.55
N ALA A 73 -12.96 -7.60 13.07
CA ALA A 73 -12.29 -8.66 13.83
C ALA A 73 -11.62 -8.17 15.13
N ASP A 74 -11.47 -6.87 15.31
CA ASP A 74 -10.98 -6.29 16.57
C ASP A 74 -11.86 -6.65 17.77
N TYR A 75 -13.16 -6.90 17.56
CA TYR A 75 -14.10 -7.23 18.64
C TYR A 75 -13.85 -8.61 19.26
N ASP A 76 -13.13 -9.49 18.59
CA ASP A 76 -12.72 -10.79 19.14
C ASP A 76 -11.47 -10.72 20.05
N LEU A 77 -10.69 -9.63 19.93
CA LEU A 77 -9.43 -9.49 20.66
C LEU A 77 -9.58 -9.47 22.18
N PRO A 78 -10.60 -8.84 22.79
CA PRO A 78 -10.77 -8.87 24.25
C PRO A 78 -10.96 -10.27 24.84
N ALA A 79 -11.58 -11.20 24.09
CA ALA A 79 -11.73 -12.59 24.51
C ALA A 79 -10.41 -13.35 24.51
N ARG A 80 -9.50 -13.02 23.58
CA ARG A 80 -8.17 -13.63 23.45
C ARG A 80 -7.12 -12.93 24.33
N PHE A 81 -7.28 -11.66 24.57
CA PHE A 81 -6.36 -10.80 25.32
C PHE A 81 -7.13 -10.00 26.39
N PRO A 82 -7.36 -10.59 27.59
CA PRO A 82 -8.10 -9.94 28.65
C PRO A 82 -7.50 -8.59 29.05
N GLY A 83 -8.34 -7.58 29.17
CA GLY A 83 -7.94 -6.20 29.44
C GLY A 83 -7.73 -5.34 28.19
N THR A 84 -7.84 -5.92 26.99
CA THR A 84 -7.86 -5.15 25.75
C THR A 84 -9.16 -4.36 25.64
N SER A 85 -9.04 -3.07 25.32
CA SER A 85 -10.17 -2.22 24.95
C SER A 85 -10.15 -1.95 23.46
N VAL A 86 -11.22 -2.30 22.75
CA VAL A 86 -11.37 -2.02 21.32
C VAL A 86 -11.55 -0.52 21.10
N ASN A 87 -10.73 0.04 20.24
CA ASN A 87 -10.86 1.43 19.86
C ASN A 87 -11.95 1.60 18.80
N ASN A 88 -13.03 2.31 19.14
CA ASN A 88 -14.15 2.55 18.24
C ASN A 88 -13.92 3.72 17.25
N ASN A 89 -12.75 4.36 17.29
CA ASN A 89 -12.42 5.43 16.36
C ASN A 89 -11.88 4.85 15.04
N TYR A 90 -12.77 4.30 14.23
CA TYR A 90 -12.44 3.71 12.93
C TYR A 90 -12.12 4.80 11.91
N GLN A 91 -10.88 4.86 11.45
CA GLN A 91 -10.38 5.89 10.52
C GLN A 91 -9.84 5.31 9.21
N THR A 92 -10.08 4.03 8.98
CA THR A 92 -9.62 3.34 7.79
C THR A 92 -10.45 3.74 6.56
N THR A 93 -9.78 3.97 5.45
CA THR A 93 -10.41 4.06 4.14
C THR A 93 -10.15 2.75 3.41
N PRO A 94 -11.18 1.94 3.14
CA PRO A 94 -11.04 0.75 2.32
C PRO A 94 -10.62 1.09 0.89
N ILE A 95 -9.91 0.17 0.24
CA ILE A 95 -9.59 0.26 -1.20
C ILE A 95 -10.25 -0.89 -1.94
N LYS A 96 -10.69 -0.65 -3.18
CA LYS A 96 -11.34 -1.65 -4.02
C LYS A 96 -10.56 -1.88 -5.30
N ILE A 97 -10.19 -3.13 -5.55
CA ILE A 97 -9.51 -3.57 -6.77
C ILE A 97 -10.22 -4.83 -7.29
N GLY A 98 -10.74 -4.75 -8.51
CA GLY A 98 -11.49 -5.85 -9.08
C GLY A 98 -12.68 -6.27 -8.21
N GLU A 99 -12.70 -7.52 -7.81
CA GLU A 99 -13.76 -8.10 -6.98
C GLU A 99 -13.37 -8.21 -5.49
N ARG A 100 -12.46 -7.37 -5.03
CA ARG A 100 -12.00 -7.35 -3.64
C ARG A 100 -12.06 -5.96 -3.04
N LEU A 101 -12.54 -5.90 -1.80
CA LEU A 101 -12.47 -4.72 -0.94
C LEU A 101 -11.48 -5.02 0.19
N TYR A 102 -10.37 -4.30 0.19
CA TYR A 102 -9.34 -4.47 1.22
C TYR A 102 -9.47 -3.39 2.28
N THR A 103 -9.38 -3.79 3.53
CA THR A 103 -9.45 -2.86 4.67
C THR A 103 -8.47 -3.27 5.76
N SER A 104 -8.15 -2.34 6.66
CA SER A 104 -7.47 -2.63 7.92
C SER A 104 -8.39 -2.37 9.09
N THR A 105 -8.05 -2.94 10.24
CA THR A 105 -8.73 -2.64 11.50
C THR A 105 -7.92 -1.65 12.35
N ASN A 106 -8.53 -1.06 13.36
CA ASN A 106 -7.84 -0.15 14.27
C ASN A 106 -6.74 -0.82 15.09
N MET A 107 -6.86 -2.11 15.33
CA MET A 107 -5.87 -2.89 16.09
C MET A 107 -4.79 -3.49 15.20
N GLY A 108 -4.80 -3.20 13.89
CA GLY A 108 -3.73 -3.57 12.95
C GLY A 108 -3.87 -4.94 12.33
N GLN A 109 -5.09 -5.45 12.21
CA GLN A 109 -5.46 -6.58 11.36
C GLN A 109 -5.78 -6.07 9.95
N ALA A 110 -5.83 -6.95 8.95
CA ALA A 110 -6.29 -6.63 7.60
C ALA A 110 -7.26 -7.70 7.09
N ALA A 111 -8.22 -7.28 6.29
CA ALA A 111 -9.18 -8.19 5.68
C ALA A 111 -9.41 -7.89 4.21
N ALA A 112 -9.73 -8.93 3.43
CA ALA A 112 -10.36 -8.80 2.14
C ALA A 112 -11.81 -9.27 2.20
N LEU A 113 -12.69 -8.46 1.64
CA LEU A 113 -14.13 -8.72 1.61
C LEU A 113 -14.60 -8.80 0.16
N ASP A 114 -15.64 -9.57 -0.05
CA ASP A 114 -16.47 -9.49 -1.25
C ASP A 114 -17.28 -8.18 -1.20
N PRO A 115 -17.10 -7.25 -2.15
CA PRO A 115 -17.77 -5.95 -2.10
C PRO A 115 -19.29 -6.02 -2.30
N ALA A 116 -19.82 -7.10 -2.90
CA ALA A 116 -21.25 -7.26 -3.13
C ALA A 116 -22.00 -7.81 -1.91
N THR A 117 -21.33 -8.64 -1.12
CA THR A 117 -21.97 -9.37 -0.01
C THR A 117 -21.44 -9.00 1.37
N GLY A 118 -20.28 -8.36 1.45
CA GLY A 118 -19.58 -8.11 2.70
C GLY A 118 -18.93 -9.35 3.32
N GLN A 119 -18.98 -10.50 2.63
CA GLN A 119 -18.39 -11.74 3.11
C GLN A 119 -16.89 -11.62 3.18
N GLU A 120 -16.30 -12.03 4.31
CA GLU A 120 -14.87 -12.09 4.50
C GLU A 120 -14.26 -13.20 3.63
N VAL A 121 -13.28 -12.82 2.79
CA VAL A 121 -12.53 -13.73 1.94
C VAL A 121 -11.31 -14.25 2.68
N TRP A 122 -10.58 -13.34 3.34
CA TRP A 122 -9.49 -13.65 4.23
C TRP A 122 -9.33 -12.57 5.30
N LEU A 123 -8.76 -12.98 6.43
CA LEU A 123 -8.35 -12.12 7.54
C LEU A 123 -6.88 -12.41 7.89
N TYR A 124 -6.05 -11.38 7.87
CA TYR A 124 -4.71 -11.43 8.45
C TYR A 124 -4.74 -10.90 9.87
N ASP A 125 -4.29 -11.72 10.81
CA ASP A 125 -4.21 -11.41 12.23
C ASP A 125 -2.74 -11.47 12.70
N PRO A 126 -2.08 -10.32 12.95
CA PRO A 126 -0.68 -10.26 13.36
C PRO A 126 -0.43 -10.88 14.74
N TYR A 127 -1.48 -11.05 15.55
CA TYR A 127 -1.39 -11.69 16.87
C TYR A 127 -1.40 -13.20 16.75
N ALA A 128 -2.23 -13.76 15.88
CA ALA A 128 -2.25 -15.17 15.56
C ALA A 128 -0.99 -15.60 14.81
N ALA A 129 -0.46 -14.72 13.94
CA ALA A 129 0.80 -14.93 13.22
C ALA A 129 2.05 -14.82 14.13
N GLY A 130 1.88 -14.41 15.39
CA GLY A 130 3.01 -14.25 16.32
C GLY A 130 3.87 -13.00 16.09
N LEU A 131 3.47 -12.12 15.14
CA LEU A 131 4.20 -10.90 14.84
C LEU A 131 4.05 -9.87 15.97
N ARG A 132 2.88 -9.82 16.60
CA ARG A 132 2.58 -8.91 17.72
C ARG A 132 2.13 -9.69 18.94
N ALA A 133 2.75 -9.42 20.09
CA ALA A 133 2.45 -10.14 21.31
C ALA A 133 1.12 -9.73 21.96
N THR A 134 0.74 -8.44 21.85
CA THR A 134 -0.46 -7.90 22.47
C THR A 134 -1.16 -6.90 21.57
N PRO A 135 -2.51 -6.88 21.59
CA PRO A 135 -3.29 -5.84 20.93
C PRO A 135 -3.00 -4.47 21.54
N GLY A 136 -2.97 -3.51 20.68
CA GLY A 136 -2.77 -2.12 21.05
C GLY A 136 -2.37 -1.35 19.81
N GLY A 137 -2.57 -0.06 19.84
CA GLY A 137 -2.12 0.70 18.72
C GLY A 137 -2.82 2.03 18.59
N ARG A 138 -2.42 2.70 17.53
CA ARG A 138 -2.99 3.94 17.05
C ARG A 138 -3.95 3.62 15.92
N ALA A 139 -4.83 4.56 15.59
CA ALA A 139 -5.72 4.44 14.46
C ALA A 139 -4.95 4.05 13.19
N ASN A 140 -5.37 2.96 12.56
CA ASN A 140 -4.88 2.55 11.25
C ASN A 140 -5.63 3.35 10.17
N ARG A 141 -4.98 3.70 9.08
CA ARG A 141 -5.54 4.55 8.02
C ARG A 141 -5.93 3.79 6.78
N GLY A 142 -5.67 2.49 6.74
CA GLY A 142 -5.96 1.62 5.61
C GLY A 142 -4.77 0.77 5.22
N VAL A 143 -4.89 0.20 4.05
CA VAL A 143 -3.87 -0.61 3.40
C VAL A 143 -3.43 0.05 2.09
N ALA A 144 -2.28 -0.35 1.58
CA ALA A 144 -1.84 -0.01 0.24
C ALA A 144 -1.83 -1.27 -0.64
N TYR A 145 -2.04 -1.10 -1.94
CA TYR A 145 -2.00 -2.18 -2.91
C TYR A 145 -0.90 -1.92 -3.95
N TRP A 146 -0.25 -3.00 -4.37
CA TRP A 146 0.73 -3.00 -5.43
C TRP A 146 0.59 -4.25 -6.28
N ALA A 147 0.86 -4.14 -7.58
CA ALA A 147 0.83 -5.26 -8.51
C ALA A 147 1.93 -5.13 -9.57
N ASP A 148 2.54 -6.26 -9.93
CA ASP A 148 3.44 -6.44 -11.07
C ASP A 148 3.13 -7.78 -11.74
N GLY A 149 2.42 -7.73 -12.87
CA GLY A 149 1.91 -8.91 -13.54
C GLY A 149 0.90 -9.66 -12.68
N GLU A 150 1.25 -10.90 -12.31
CA GLU A 150 0.42 -11.76 -11.44
C GLU A 150 0.78 -11.64 -9.95
N ASP A 151 1.86 -10.93 -9.61
CA ASP A 151 2.24 -10.66 -8.23
C ASP A 151 1.44 -9.46 -7.72
N GLU A 152 0.48 -9.73 -6.85
CA GLU A 152 -0.40 -8.73 -6.25
C GLU A 152 -0.24 -8.74 -4.73
N ARG A 153 0.01 -7.58 -4.13
CA ARG A 153 0.30 -7.46 -2.70
C ARG A 153 -0.53 -6.38 -2.03
N VAL A 154 -0.91 -6.68 -0.80
CA VAL A 154 -1.49 -5.73 0.14
C VAL A 154 -0.47 -5.41 1.23
N PHE A 155 -0.19 -4.14 1.45
CA PHE A 155 0.71 -3.69 2.52
C PHE A 155 -0.09 -3.14 3.68
N LEU A 156 0.25 -3.63 4.87
CA LEU A 156 -0.37 -3.25 6.15
C LEU A 156 0.67 -2.67 7.11
N GLY A 157 0.40 -1.50 7.66
CA GLY A 157 1.09 -1.04 8.87
C GLY A 157 0.45 -1.67 10.12
N SER A 158 1.21 -2.46 10.88
CA SER A 158 0.72 -3.08 12.12
C SER A 158 1.68 -2.85 13.27
N GLY A 159 1.37 -1.87 14.11
CA GLY A 159 2.29 -1.41 15.15
C GLY A 159 3.53 -0.76 14.55
N GLN A 160 4.70 -1.34 14.81
CA GLN A 160 5.98 -0.93 14.22
C GLN A 160 6.35 -1.71 12.95
N TYR A 161 5.49 -2.63 12.51
CA TYR A 161 5.79 -3.50 11.36
C TYR A 161 5.11 -3.01 10.10
N LEU A 162 5.81 -3.11 8.97
CA LEU A 162 5.25 -3.10 7.65
C LEU A 162 5.13 -4.54 7.16
N VAL A 163 3.92 -5.00 6.89
CA VAL A 163 3.62 -6.36 6.46
C VAL A 163 3.25 -6.36 4.98
N ALA A 164 3.76 -7.30 4.20
CA ALA A 164 3.33 -7.56 2.83
C ALA A 164 2.55 -8.88 2.79
N LEU A 165 1.34 -8.82 2.30
CA LEU A 165 0.41 -9.94 2.18
C LEU A 165 0.14 -10.22 0.70
N ASP A 166 0.01 -11.49 0.33
CA ASP A 166 -0.56 -11.88 -0.95
C ASP A 166 -2.01 -11.39 -1.03
N ALA A 167 -2.36 -10.66 -2.09
CA ALA A 167 -3.66 -10.00 -2.17
C ALA A 167 -4.82 -11.00 -2.30
N SER A 168 -4.58 -12.20 -2.84
CA SER A 168 -5.60 -13.22 -3.04
C SER A 168 -5.87 -14.06 -1.78
N THR A 169 -4.84 -14.33 -0.97
CA THR A 169 -4.89 -15.26 0.16
C THR A 169 -4.78 -14.60 1.52
N GLY A 170 -4.20 -13.39 1.61
CA GLY A 170 -3.89 -12.74 2.88
C GLY A 170 -2.68 -13.34 3.60
N GLU A 171 -1.97 -14.27 2.99
CA GLU A 171 -0.76 -14.87 3.57
C GLU A 171 0.43 -13.91 3.47
N PRO A 172 1.30 -13.84 4.49
CA PRO A 172 2.52 -13.05 4.42
C PRO A 172 3.43 -13.51 3.26
N ILE A 173 4.04 -12.57 2.55
CA ILE A 173 5.00 -12.83 1.48
C ILE A 173 6.37 -13.19 2.09
N PRO A 174 6.83 -14.46 2.07
CA PRO A 174 8.01 -14.87 2.83
C PRO A 174 9.30 -14.14 2.46
N GLY A 175 9.40 -13.68 1.21
CA GLY A 175 10.56 -12.94 0.70
C GLY A 175 10.57 -11.44 1.05
N PHE A 176 9.56 -10.93 1.75
CA PHE A 176 9.49 -9.54 2.18
C PHE A 176 9.93 -9.42 3.65
N GLY A 177 11.08 -8.77 3.87
CA GLY A 177 11.67 -8.65 5.20
C GLY A 177 11.94 -10.00 5.86
N SER A 178 11.50 -10.18 7.09
CA SER A 178 11.55 -11.43 7.83
C SER A 178 10.15 -12.03 7.87
N ASP A 179 9.94 -13.15 7.17
CA ASP A 179 8.65 -13.85 7.12
C ASP A 179 7.44 -12.97 6.77
N GLY A 180 7.63 -12.06 5.80
CA GLY A 180 6.56 -11.20 5.31
C GLY A 180 6.43 -9.86 6.03
N ALA A 181 7.35 -9.52 6.94
CA ALA A 181 7.31 -8.29 7.70
C ALA A 181 8.68 -7.61 7.81
N VAL A 182 8.68 -6.28 7.80
CA VAL A 182 9.83 -5.42 8.12
C VAL A 182 9.55 -4.72 9.45
N ASP A 183 10.48 -4.82 10.40
CA ASP A 183 10.44 -4.04 11.62
C ASP A 183 11.00 -2.63 11.34
N LEU A 184 10.14 -1.64 11.42
CA LEU A 184 10.50 -0.24 11.15
C LEU A 184 11.24 0.42 12.33
N ALA A 185 11.29 -0.25 13.50
CA ALA A 185 12.07 0.22 14.65
C ALA A 185 13.55 -0.19 14.54
N ASP A 186 13.87 -1.19 13.71
CA ASP A 186 15.24 -1.66 13.46
C ASP A 186 15.96 -0.87 12.35
N ASP A 187 15.44 0.30 11.96
CA ASP A 187 16.07 1.13 10.96
C ASP A 187 17.46 1.61 11.47
N PRO A 188 18.56 1.25 10.79
CA PRO A 188 19.90 1.69 11.15
C PRO A 188 20.15 3.19 10.91
N ASP A 189 19.22 3.92 10.32
CA ASP A 189 19.35 5.36 10.13
C ASP A 189 18.80 6.15 11.32
N PRO A 190 19.67 6.67 12.22
CA PRO A 190 19.23 7.40 13.40
C PRO A 190 18.64 8.80 13.10
N ARG A 191 18.45 9.12 11.82
CA ARG A 191 17.93 10.43 11.36
C ARG A 191 16.44 10.37 10.98
N VAL A 192 15.79 9.21 11.10
CA VAL A 192 14.36 9.03 10.84
C VAL A 192 13.57 8.95 12.13
#